data_47128ec793afcd89ec64a9135d0d1ac7
#
_entry.id   47128ec793afcd89ec64a9135d0d1ac7
#
_cell.length_a   1.000
_cell.length_b   1.000
_cell.length_c   1.000
_cell.angle_alpha   90.00
_cell.angle_beta   90.00
_cell.angle_gamma   90.00
#
_symmetry.space_group_name_H-M   'P 1'
#
loop_
_entity.id
_entity.type
_entity.pdbx_description
1 polymer ?
#
loop_
_entity_poly.entity_id
_entity_poly.type
_entity_poly.pdbx_seq_one_letter_code
_entity_poly.pdbx_strand_id
1 'polypeptide(L)'
;MSDRSGCDLSRRGFLRGGLAWAAGVAALGPARVFGADRDECTRWAFLSDTHVAADPDNQYRKFYPYRNLREVAGQIAYTPPDGVIITGDLARLHGQVEAYENLKKLLTPITERRPVYLGLGNHDKRDDFSQAFAAGAGDIRTVEDKHVVTAVAGPMRLIVLDSLITDRAAGLLGQSQRLWLSNYLAMSDDRPTILFFHHRPQIDLLDSQRLFDIIQPVAKVKAVVYGHSHKFGFSEYKGIHLINLPATGYNMSQKQPVGWVEARLTDKGGDFALHAIGGDRESDGCCERLVWRS
;
A
#
# COMPACT_ATOMS: atom_id res chain seq x y z
N MET A 1 -14.85 11.38 -32.19
CA MET A 1 -15.88 11.27 -31.16
C MET A 1 -15.32 10.41 -30.07
N SER A 2 -14.76 11.02 -29.03
CA SER A 2 -14.10 10.32 -27.93
C SER A 2 -15.09 10.14 -26.79
N ASP A 3 -15.39 8.90 -26.51
CA ASP A 3 -16.25 8.52 -25.38
C ASP A 3 -15.45 8.67 -24.08
N ARG A 4 -15.80 9.70 -23.30
CA ARG A 4 -15.29 9.92 -21.95
C ARG A 4 -16.30 9.33 -20.97
N SER A 5 -16.23 8.04 -20.70
CA SER A 5 -16.91 7.47 -19.53
C SER A 5 -16.08 7.79 -18.27
N GLY A 6 -16.18 9.02 -17.81
CA GLY A 6 -15.69 9.45 -16.51
C GLY A 6 -16.56 8.83 -15.41
N CYS A 7 -15.94 8.32 -14.37
CA CYS A 7 -16.59 7.89 -13.13
C CYS A 7 -17.23 9.12 -12.45
N ASP A 8 -18.52 9.34 -12.69
CA ASP A 8 -19.25 10.50 -12.16
C ASP A 8 -19.74 10.20 -10.74
N LEU A 9 -19.38 11.06 -9.80
CA LEU A 9 -19.66 10.91 -8.37
C LEU A 9 -21.11 11.31 -8.06
N SER A 10 -21.99 10.36 -7.86
CA SER A 10 -23.28 10.66 -7.24
C SER A 10 -23.14 10.75 -5.72
N ARG A 11 -23.44 11.95 -5.19
CA ARG A 11 -23.50 12.27 -3.76
C ARG A 11 -24.76 11.64 -3.13
N ARG A 12 -24.70 10.43 -2.62
CA ARG A 12 -25.65 9.94 -1.59
C ARG A 12 -25.16 8.64 -0.96
N GLY A 13 -24.76 8.71 0.28
CA GLY A 13 -24.39 7.55 1.11
C GLY A 13 -23.66 7.94 2.38
N PHE A 14 -24.18 8.96 3.08
CA PHE A 14 -23.65 9.33 4.39
C PHE A 14 -24.36 8.47 5.44
N LEU A 15 -23.68 7.55 6.13
CA LEU A 15 -24.00 7.15 7.51
C LEU A 15 -22.89 6.30 8.16
N ARG A 16 -22.31 6.88 9.21
CA ARG A 16 -21.73 6.26 10.42
C ARG A 16 -20.61 5.20 10.23
N GLY A 17 -19.37 5.66 10.23
CA GLY A 17 -18.19 4.82 10.41
C GLY A 17 -17.46 5.14 11.70
N GLY A 18 -17.32 4.16 12.57
CA GLY A 18 -16.44 4.22 13.73
C GLY A 18 -14.98 4.17 13.34
N LEU A 19 -14.10 4.70 14.19
CA LEU A 19 -12.65 4.65 14.07
C LEU A 19 -12.17 3.20 13.85
N ALA A 20 -11.60 2.92 12.69
CA ALA A 20 -10.99 1.64 12.41
C ALA A 20 -9.52 1.84 12.05
N TRP A 21 -8.67 1.69 13.04
CA TRP A 21 -7.28 1.30 12.82
C TRP A 21 -7.30 -0.19 12.47
N ALA A 22 -7.19 -0.52 11.21
CA ALA A 22 -7.09 -1.91 10.80
C ALA A 22 -5.62 -2.33 10.80
N ALA A 23 -5.07 -2.62 11.97
CA ALA A 23 -4.02 -3.60 12.08
C ALA A 23 -4.68 -4.96 11.82
N GLY A 24 -4.30 -5.64 10.73
CA GLY A 24 -4.98 -6.74 10.10
C GLY A 24 -5.67 -7.75 11.01
N VAL A 25 -6.99 -7.70 11.07
CA VAL A 25 -7.82 -8.76 11.61
C VAL A 25 -8.64 -9.33 10.47
N ALA A 26 -8.23 -10.47 9.93
CA ALA A 26 -9.12 -11.30 9.15
C ALA A 26 -9.95 -12.17 10.12
N ALA A 27 -11.06 -11.62 10.62
CA ALA A 27 -12.08 -12.45 11.21
C ALA A 27 -12.71 -13.26 10.08
N LEU A 28 -12.54 -14.59 10.09
CA LEU A 28 -13.39 -15.53 9.36
C LEU A 28 -14.76 -15.60 10.08
N GLY A 29 -15.48 -14.47 10.06
CA GLY A 29 -16.93 -14.46 10.26
C GLY A 29 -17.60 -14.52 8.89
N PRO A 30 -18.89 -14.96 8.79
CA PRO A 30 -19.56 -14.98 7.50
C PRO A 30 -19.52 -13.57 6.91
N ALA A 31 -18.74 -13.39 5.84
CA ALA A 31 -18.70 -12.15 5.08
C ALA A 31 -20.14 -11.82 4.70
N ARG A 32 -20.70 -10.75 5.26
CA ARG A 32 -21.91 -10.17 4.71
C ARG A 32 -21.54 -9.70 3.30
N VAL A 33 -21.93 -10.51 2.34
CA VAL A 33 -21.90 -10.18 0.93
C VAL A 33 -22.86 -9.01 0.76
N PHE A 34 -22.38 -7.79 0.90
CA PHE A 34 -23.02 -6.67 0.23
C PHE A 34 -22.73 -6.92 -1.25
N GLY A 35 -23.76 -7.24 -2.02
CA GLY A 35 -23.68 -7.31 -3.47
C GLY A 35 -23.40 -5.91 -4.00
N ALA A 36 -22.14 -5.53 -4.05
CA ALA A 36 -21.69 -4.37 -4.80
C ALA A 36 -21.59 -4.79 -6.26
N ASP A 37 -22.18 -4.02 -7.13
CA ASP A 37 -22.05 -4.19 -8.58
C ASP A 37 -20.56 -4.24 -8.92
N ARG A 38 -20.14 -5.27 -9.67
CA ARG A 38 -18.73 -5.51 -10.04
C ARG A 38 -18.13 -4.44 -10.96
N ASP A 39 -18.95 -3.51 -11.43
CA ASP A 39 -18.56 -2.40 -12.31
C ASP A 39 -18.20 -1.11 -11.57
N GLU A 40 -18.19 -1.12 -10.23
CA GLU A 40 -17.82 0.07 -9.46
C GLU A 40 -16.32 0.32 -9.46
N CYS A 41 -15.95 1.58 -9.68
CA CYS A 41 -14.59 2.09 -9.52
C CYS A 41 -14.33 2.36 -8.04
N THR A 42 -13.16 1.96 -7.52
CA THR A 42 -12.69 2.33 -6.18
C THR A 42 -11.42 3.17 -6.27
N ARG A 43 -11.29 4.15 -5.37
CA ARG A 43 -10.18 5.11 -5.38
C ARG A 43 -9.31 4.93 -4.13
N TRP A 44 -8.02 4.77 -4.34
CA TRP A 44 -7.04 4.50 -3.28
C TRP A 44 -5.86 5.45 -3.36
N ALA A 45 -5.26 5.75 -2.21
CA ALA A 45 -3.97 6.40 -2.14
C ALA A 45 -2.89 5.36 -1.80
N PHE A 46 -1.86 5.26 -2.64
CA PHE A 46 -0.72 4.39 -2.45
C PHE A 46 0.52 5.21 -2.11
N LEU A 47 1.11 4.93 -0.97
CA LEU A 47 2.30 5.55 -0.44
C LEU A 47 3.39 4.51 -0.17
N SER A 48 4.62 4.96 -0.09
CA SER A 48 5.77 4.17 0.33
C SER A 48 6.83 5.06 0.98
N ASP A 49 7.72 4.44 1.74
CA ASP A 49 8.97 5.09 2.18
C ASP A 49 8.71 6.45 2.85
N THR A 50 7.83 6.45 3.85
CA THR A 50 7.47 7.67 4.59
C THR A 50 8.61 8.14 5.50
N HIS A 51 9.42 7.21 6.01
CA HIS A 51 10.62 7.47 6.81
C HIS A 51 10.41 8.50 7.92
N VAL A 52 9.29 8.45 8.61
CA VAL A 52 9.00 9.34 9.74
C VAL A 52 9.99 9.06 10.87
N ALA A 53 10.63 10.10 11.37
CA ALA A 53 11.58 9.99 12.49
C ALA A 53 10.89 10.26 13.84
N ALA A 54 11.53 9.82 14.93
CA ALA A 54 11.13 10.19 16.29
C ALA A 54 11.22 11.72 16.50
N ASP A 55 12.28 12.36 15.96
CA ASP A 55 12.40 13.82 15.89
C ASP A 55 11.64 14.36 14.66
N PRO A 56 10.57 15.17 14.84
CA PRO A 56 9.82 15.76 13.73
C PRO A 56 10.62 16.71 12.85
N ASP A 57 11.72 17.28 13.37
CA ASP A 57 12.61 18.18 12.63
C ASP A 57 13.78 17.46 11.96
N ASN A 58 13.81 16.13 12.02
CA ASN A 58 14.82 15.32 11.33
C ASN A 58 14.82 15.63 9.83
N GLN A 59 16.00 16.05 9.33
CA GLN A 59 16.22 16.35 7.93
C GLN A 59 17.14 15.31 7.30
N TYR A 60 16.80 14.86 6.09
CA TYR A 60 17.65 14.02 5.28
C TYR A 60 17.58 14.37 3.81
N ARG A 61 18.72 14.47 3.13
CA ARG A 61 18.81 14.84 1.70
C ARG A 61 18.02 16.12 1.34
N LYS A 62 17.97 17.10 2.25
CA LYS A 62 17.21 18.36 2.14
C LYS A 62 15.69 18.20 2.24
N PHE A 63 15.18 17.04 2.60
CA PHE A 63 13.77 16.78 2.88
C PHE A 63 13.54 16.63 4.38
N TYR A 64 12.31 16.92 4.80
CA TYR A 64 11.81 16.72 6.15
C TYR A 64 10.66 15.68 6.07
N PRO A 65 10.93 14.38 6.26
CA PRO A 65 9.93 13.32 6.07
C PRO A 65 8.63 13.55 6.85
N TYR A 66 8.73 14.04 8.08
CA TYR A 66 7.57 14.41 8.89
C TYR A 66 6.69 15.46 8.22
N ARG A 67 7.32 16.53 7.68
CA ARG A 67 6.60 17.63 7.00
C ARG A 67 6.01 17.16 5.68
N ASN A 68 6.73 16.33 4.95
CA ASN A 68 6.26 15.75 3.69
C ASN A 68 5.01 14.89 3.92
N LEU A 69 5.05 13.98 4.89
CA LEU A 69 3.87 13.15 5.18
C LEU A 69 2.70 13.98 5.70
N ARG A 70 2.96 15.03 6.49
CA ARG A 70 1.90 15.96 6.92
C ARG A 70 1.21 16.64 5.74
N GLU A 71 1.99 17.08 4.73
CA GLU A 71 1.45 17.68 3.51
C GLU A 71 0.62 16.66 2.73
N VAL A 72 1.16 15.47 2.48
CA VAL A 72 0.48 14.37 1.77
C VAL A 72 -0.81 13.96 2.50
N ALA A 73 -0.77 13.80 3.82
CA ALA A 73 -1.95 13.47 4.61
C ALA A 73 -3.03 14.56 4.51
N GLY A 74 -2.63 15.83 4.46
CA GLY A 74 -3.52 16.95 4.22
C GLY A 74 -4.18 16.90 2.85
N GLN A 75 -3.41 16.62 1.78
CA GLN A 75 -3.94 16.45 0.41
C GLN A 75 -4.95 15.30 0.35
N ILE A 76 -4.61 14.14 0.91
CA ILE A 76 -5.48 12.97 0.93
C ILE A 76 -6.75 13.24 1.75
N ALA A 77 -6.64 13.88 2.91
CA ALA A 77 -7.79 14.20 3.77
C ALA A 77 -8.74 15.23 3.15
N TYR A 78 -8.24 16.12 2.28
CA TYR A 78 -9.07 17.11 1.57
C TYR A 78 -10.05 16.44 0.59
N THR A 79 -9.61 15.41 -0.12
CA THR A 79 -10.46 14.62 -1.02
C THR A 79 -10.29 13.13 -0.71
N PRO A 80 -10.88 12.62 0.39
CA PRO A 80 -10.58 11.29 0.90
C PRO A 80 -10.89 10.19 -0.13
N PRO A 81 -9.94 9.30 -0.44
CA PRO A 81 -10.18 8.08 -1.21
C PRO A 81 -10.96 7.06 -0.38
N ASP A 82 -11.22 5.88 -0.91
CA ASP A 82 -11.87 4.78 -0.18
C ASP A 82 -10.94 4.18 0.88
N GLY A 83 -9.63 4.29 0.69
CA GLY A 83 -8.62 3.88 1.65
C GLY A 83 -7.21 4.26 1.22
N VAL A 84 -6.26 3.97 2.10
CA VAL A 84 -4.84 4.24 1.92
C VAL A 84 -4.03 2.97 2.17
N ILE A 85 -3.00 2.72 1.37
CA ILE A 85 -1.98 1.68 1.61
C ILE A 85 -0.60 2.35 1.64
N ILE A 86 0.20 2.00 2.64
CA ILE A 86 1.61 2.37 2.73
C ILE A 86 2.43 1.08 2.71
N THR A 87 3.31 0.89 1.73
CA THR A 87 3.95 -0.40 1.47
C THR A 87 5.11 -0.73 2.41
N GLY A 88 5.60 0.23 3.21
CA GLY A 88 6.67 0.01 4.18
C GLY A 88 7.66 1.16 4.26
N ASP A 89 8.74 0.95 5.02
CA ASP A 89 9.68 1.99 5.47
C ASP A 89 8.91 3.17 6.09
N LEU A 90 8.06 2.79 7.05
CA LEU A 90 7.19 3.71 7.78
C LEU A 90 8.01 4.64 8.66
N ALA A 91 8.89 4.02 9.46
CA ALA A 91 9.80 4.71 10.36
C ALA A 91 11.17 4.93 9.71
N ARG A 92 11.89 5.92 10.23
CA ARG A 92 13.26 6.19 9.80
C ARG A 92 14.26 5.34 10.57
N LEU A 93 15.27 4.81 9.88
CA LEU A 93 16.42 4.04 10.38
C LEU A 93 16.05 2.70 11.03
N HIS A 94 15.56 2.69 12.26
CA HIS A 94 15.49 1.48 13.09
C HIS A 94 14.13 1.22 13.71
N GLY A 95 13.05 1.83 13.17
CA GLY A 95 11.69 1.52 13.60
C GLY A 95 11.42 1.80 15.08
N GLN A 96 11.77 3.00 15.57
CA GLN A 96 11.53 3.39 16.96
C GLN A 96 10.05 3.62 17.22
N VAL A 97 9.55 3.31 18.41
CA VAL A 97 8.14 3.46 18.82
C VAL A 97 7.68 4.91 18.63
N GLU A 98 8.50 5.89 19.00
CA GLU A 98 8.19 7.32 18.86
C GLU A 98 8.00 7.74 17.39
N ALA A 99 8.73 7.09 16.47
CA ALA A 99 8.55 7.32 15.04
C ALA A 99 7.17 6.83 14.55
N TYR A 100 6.74 5.67 15.04
CA TYR A 100 5.40 5.14 14.75
C TYR A 100 4.29 5.96 15.40
N GLU A 101 4.50 6.49 16.61
CA GLU A 101 3.54 7.40 17.25
C GLU A 101 3.41 8.71 16.45
N ASN A 102 4.50 9.25 15.92
CA ASN A 102 4.46 10.38 15.01
C ASN A 102 3.73 10.05 13.69
N LEU A 103 4.00 8.87 13.10
CA LEU A 103 3.27 8.38 11.93
C LEU A 103 1.76 8.32 12.20
N LYS A 104 1.37 7.70 13.30
CA LYS A 104 -0.02 7.59 13.75
C LYS A 104 -0.70 8.95 13.85
N LYS A 105 -0.03 9.91 14.50
CA LYS A 105 -0.51 11.29 14.63
C LYS A 105 -0.70 11.95 13.26
N LEU A 106 0.26 11.79 12.33
CA LEU A 106 0.18 12.36 10.99
C LEU A 106 -0.96 11.77 10.15
N LEU A 107 -1.27 10.49 10.35
CA LEU A 107 -2.34 9.80 9.63
C LEU A 107 -3.74 10.01 10.23
N THR A 108 -3.86 10.60 11.42
CA THR A 108 -5.15 10.83 12.10
C THR A 108 -6.21 11.50 11.20
N PRO A 109 -5.91 12.56 10.42
CA PRO A 109 -6.92 13.19 9.56
C PRO A 109 -7.52 12.24 8.51
N ILE A 110 -6.80 11.19 8.16
CA ILE A 110 -7.25 10.16 7.21
C ILE A 110 -7.99 9.05 7.97
N THR A 111 -7.39 8.52 9.04
CA THR A 111 -7.90 7.34 9.76
C THR A 111 -9.23 7.58 10.46
N GLU A 112 -9.57 8.82 10.77
CA GLU A 112 -10.90 9.19 11.26
C GLU A 112 -12.02 8.96 10.24
N ARG A 113 -11.70 8.80 8.97
CA ARG A 113 -12.68 8.73 7.86
C ARG A 113 -12.52 7.50 6.99
N ARG A 114 -11.29 6.99 6.85
CA ARG A 114 -10.93 5.96 5.88
C ARG A 114 -9.94 4.95 6.47
N PRO A 115 -9.98 3.70 6.06
CA PRO A 115 -9.00 2.71 6.47
C PRO A 115 -7.62 3.07 5.91
N VAL A 116 -6.59 2.84 6.73
CA VAL A 116 -5.19 2.93 6.34
C VAL A 116 -4.55 1.58 6.64
N TYR A 117 -4.01 0.93 5.62
CA TYR A 117 -3.31 -0.34 5.73
C TYR A 117 -1.81 -0.12 5.59
N LEU A 118 -1.06 -0.66 6.54
CA LEU A 118 0.38 -0.44 6.65
C LEU A 118 1.13 -1.73 6.34
N GLY A 119 2.10 -1.67 5.44
CA GLY A 119 3.11 -2.70 5.25
C GLY A 119 4.38 -2.36 6.03
N LEU A 120 5.33 -3.29 6.07
CA LEU A 120 6.62 -3.10 6.74
C LEU A 120 7.77 -3.21 5.73
N GLY A 121 8.74 -2.29 5.85
CA GLY A 121 9.98 -2.28 5.07
C GLY A 121 11.21 -2.58 5.93
N ASN A 122 12.39 -2.45 5.35
CA ASN A 122 13.64 -2.81 6.03
C ASN A 122 14.06 -1.85 7.15
N HIS A 123 13.49 -0.65 7.18
CA HIS A 123 13.68 0.31 8.29
C HIS A 123 12.69 0.14 9.43
N ASP A 124 11.75 -0.81 9.30
CA ASP A 124 10.74 -1.07 10.32
C ASP A 124 11.13 -2.22 11.26
N LYS A 125 10.52 -2.26 12.46
CA LYS A 125 10.62 -3.36 13.42
C LYS A 125 9.23 -3.81 13.83
N ARG A 126 8.96 -5.12 13.69
CA ARG A 126 7.61 -5.68 13.98
C ARG A 126 7.18 -5.45 15.42
N ASP A 127 8.09 -5.60 16.38
CA ASP A 127 7.76 -5.47 17.80
C ASP A 127 7.41 -4.02 18.15
N ASP A 128 8.25 -3.06 17.74
CA ASP A 128 8.03 -1.63 17.99
C ASP A 128 6.78 -1.12 17.22
N PHE A 129 6.58 -1.61 15.98
CA PHE A 129 5.36 -1.35 15.22
C PHE A 129 4.11 -1.90 15.94
N SER A 130 4.18 -3.15 16.40
CA SER A 130 3.06 -3.78 17.12
C SER A 130 2.76 -3.08 18.45
N GLN A 131 3.77 -2.54 19.12
CA GLN A 131 3.59 -1.74 20.34
C GLN A 131 2.83 -0.44 20.04
N ALA A 132 3.21 0.30 19.00
CA ALA A 132 2.59 1.58 18.65
C ALA A 132 1.17 1.41 18.07
N PHE A 133 0.95 0.35 17.29
CA PHE A 133 -0.32 0.03 16.64
C PHE A 133 -1.02 -1.17 17.28
N ALA A 134 -0.80 -1.43 18.57
CA ALA A 134 -1.48 -2.52 19.27
C ALA A 134 -2.99 -2.38 19.09
N ALA A 135 -3.58 -3.34 18.37
CA ALA A 135 -5.02 -3.49 18.31
C ALA A 135 -5.51 -4.01 19.67
N GLY A 136 -6.71 -3.61 20.05
CA GLY A 136 -7.38 -4.21 21.21
C GLY A 136 -7.48 -5.74 21.08
N ALA A 137 -7.72 -6.43 22.18
CA ALA A 137 -7.80 -7.88 22.28
C ALA A 137 -8.59 -8.52 21.11
N GLY A 138 -7.93 -9.33 20.26
CA GLY A 138 -8.55 -9.99 19.11
C GLY A 138 -7.68 -10.08 17.86
N ASP A 139 -6.44 -9.62 17.91
CA ASP A 139 -5.52 -9.67 16.78
C ASP A 139 -5.08 -11.13 16.51
N ILE A 140 -5.82 -11.80 15.62
CA ILE A 140 -5.45 -13.14 15.15
C ILE A 140 -4.45 -12.94 14.00
N ARG A 141 -3.18 -13.21 14.26
CA ARG A 141 -2.16 -13.20 13.19
C ARG A 141 -2.45 -14.29 12.18
N THR A 142 -2.71 -13.89 10.94
CA THR A 142 -3.02 -14.83 9.85
C THR A 142 -1.80 -15.67 9.44
N VAL A 143 -0.60 -15.13 9.63
CA VAL A 143 0.69 -15.79 9.35
C VAL A 143 1.63 -15.51 10.52
N GLU A 144 2.22 -16.57 11.07
CA GLU A 144 3.15 -16.47 12.20
C GLU A 144 4.35 -15.58 11.86
N ASP A 145 4.69 -14.67 12.75
CA ASP A 145 5.80 -13.72 12.64
C ASP A 145 5.77 -12.80 11.40
N LYS A 146 4.61 -12.65 10.78
CA LYS A 146 4.42 -11.77 9.62
C LYS A 146 3.23 -10.83 9.80
N HIS A 147 3.41 -9.60 9.37
CA HIS A 147 2.33 -8.61 9.31
C HIS A 147 1.64 -8.68 7.94
N VAL A 148 0.53 -9.40 7.87
CA VAL A 148 -0.25 -9.59 6.63
C VAL A 148 -1.61 -8.94 6.75
N VAL A 149 -1.99 -8.16 5.73
CA VAL A 149 -3.30 -7.49 5.68
C VAL A 149 -4.03 -7.88 4.41
N THR A 150 -5.32 -8.17 4.52
CA THR A 150 -6.20 -8.38 3.36
C THR A 150 -7.39 -7.43 3.43
N ALA A 151 -7.75 -6.84 2.30
CA ALA A 151 -8.91 -5.98 2.18
C ALA A 151 -9.68 -6.27 0.90
N VAL A 152 -11.00 -6.08 0.96
CA VAL A 152 -11.86 -6.03 -0.22
C VAL A 152 -12.19 -4.56 -0.47
N ALA A 153 -11.91 -4.10 -1.68
CA ALA A 153 -11.97 -2.72 -2.10
C ALA A 153 -12.83 -2.60 -3.37
N GLY A 154 -14.15 -2.53 -3.21
CA GLY A 154 -15.08 -2.58 -4.34
C GLY A 154 -14.87 -3.84 -5.18
N PRO A 155 -14.55 -3.72 -6.48
CA PRO A 155 -14.32 -4.87 -7.35
C PRO A 155 -12.98 -5.57 -7.11
N MET A 156 -12.10 -5.01 -6.29
CA MET A 156 -10.71 -5.44 -6.11
C MET A 156 -10.48 -6.17 -4.78
N ARG A 157 -9.46 -7.01 -4.75
CA ARG A 157 -8.82 -7.52 -3.53
C ARG A 157 -7.42 -6.94 -3.40
N LEU A 158 -7.08 -6.43 -2.23
CA LEU A 158 -5.79 -5.86 -1.89
C LEU A 158 -5.14 -6.73 -0.80
N ILE A 159 -3.90 -7.15 -0.99
CA ILE A 159 -3.15 -7.99 -0.05
C ILE A 159 -1.82 -7.34 0.24
N VAL A 160 -1.60 -6.92 1.48
CA VAL A 160 -0.31 -6.42 1.94
C VAL A 160 0.47 -7.57 2.58
N LEU A 161 1.65 -7.85 2.03
CA LEU A 161 2.55 -8.90 2.47
C LEU A 161 3.76 -8.29 3.19
N ASP A 162 4.28 -9.01 4.14
CA ASP A 162 5.45 -8.61 4.93
C ASP A 162 6.72 -9.21 4.34
N SER A 163 7.55 -8.38 3.72
CA SER A 163 8.85 -8.77 3.18
C SER A 163 10.04 -8.37 4.07
N LEU A 164 9.80 -7.83 5.27
CA LEU A 164 10.85 -7.42 6.20
C LEU A 164 11.72 -8.62 6.64
N ILE A 165 13.04 -8.44 6.58
CA ILE A 165 14.04 -9.20 7.32
C ILE A 165 14.68 -8.21 8.31
N THR A 166 14.61 -8.51 9.59
CA THR A 166 15.17 -7.64 10.62
C THR A 166 16.67 -7.36 10.36
N ASP A 167 17.05 -6.09 10.43
CA ASP A 167 18.40 -5.58 10.25
C ASP A 167 19.06 -5.91 8.89
N ARG A 168 18.26 -6.12 7.84
CA ARG A 168 18.76 -6.35 6.47
C ARG A 168 18.02 -5.49 5.47
N ALA A 169 18.76 -4.93 4.52
CA ALA A 169 18.19 -4.16 3.42
C ALA A 169 17.45 -5.02 2.36
N ALA A 170 17.72 -6.33 2.31
CA ALA A 170 17.02 -7.26 1.44
C ALA A 170 15.75 -7.79 2.10
N GLY A 171 14.76 -8.17 1.30
CA GLY A 171 13.48 -8.69 1.77
C GLY A 171 13.30 -10.19 1.53
N LEU A 172 12.40 -10.80 2.31
CA LEU A 172 12.00 -12.19 2.19
C LEU A 172 10.54 -12.36 2.63
N LEU A 173 9.69 -12.89 1.76
CA LEU A 173 8.34 -13.28 2.17
C LEU A 173 8.37 -14.47 3.13
N GLY A 174 9.26 -15.41 2.89
CA GLY A 174 9.39 -16.64 3.66
C GLY A 174 8.41 -17.74 3.23
N GLN A 175 8.69 -18.96 3.63
CA GLN A 175 7.93 -20.14 3.20
C GLN A 175 6.49 -20.12 3.73
N SER A 176 6.31 -19.82 5.02
CA SER A 176 4.99 -19.81 5.68
C SER A 176 4.05 -18.82 5.00
N GLN A 177 4.53 -17.60 4.72
CA GLN A 177 3.72 -16.57 4.07
C GLN A 177 3.42 -16.90 2.60
N ARG A 178 4.37 -17.47 1.86
CA ARG A 178 4.12 -17.93 0.48
C ARG A 178 3.11 -19.06 0.43
N LEU A 179 3.19 -20.02 1.35
CA LEU A 179 2.19 -21.11 1.45
C LEU A 179 0.82 -20.57 1.81
N TRP A 180 0.75 -19.65 2.78
CA TRP A 180 -0.48 -18.96 3.12
C TRP A 180 -1.07 -18.24 1.89
N LEU A 181 -0.26 -17.48 1.14
CA LEU A 181 -0.71 -16.75 -0.05
C LEU A 181 -1.26 -17.70 -1.11
N SER A 182 -0.57 -18.81 -1.38
CA SER A 182 -1.01 -19.83 -2.33
C SER A 182 -2.39 -20.38 -1.96
N ASN A 183 -2.57 -20.78 -0.70
CA ASN A 183 -3.85 -21.30 -0.19
C ASN A 183 -4.94 -20.22 -0.22
N TYR A 184 -4.62 -19.00 0.22
CA TYR A 184 -5.58 -17.90 0.22
C TYR A 184 -6.07 -17.56 -1.20
N LEU A 185 -5.16 -17.50 -2.17
CA LEU A 185 -5.54 -17.28 -3.56
C LEU A 185 -6.37 -18.43 -4.13
N ALA A 186 -6.06 -19.66 -3.79
CA ALA A 186 -6.83 -20.83 -4.26
C ALA A 186 -8.26 -20.85 -3.70
N MET A 187 -8.46 -20.40 -2.45
CA MET A 187 -9.76 -20.44 -1.75
C MET A 187 -10.59 -19.17 -1.94
N SER A 188 -9.98 -18.07 -2.36
CA SER A 188 -10.69 -16.79 -2.53
C SER A 188 -11.44 -16.73 -3.87
N ASP A 189 -12.45 -15.84 -3.95
CA ASP A 189 -13.18 -15.56 -5.19
C ASP A 189 -12.25 -15.00 -6.30
N ASP A 190 -12.80 -14.80 -7.50
CA ASP A 190 -12.03 -14.39 -8.69
C ASP A 190 -11.86 -12.88 -8.83
N ARG A 191 -12.05 -12.10 -7.76
CA ARG A 191 -11.77 -10.66 -7.80
C ARG A 191 -10.35 -10.38 -8.22
N PRO A 192 -10.12 -9.44 -9.15
CA PRO A 192 -8.80 -8.94 -9.45
C PRO A 192 -8.05 -8.57 -8.18
N THR A 193 -6.83 -9.07 -8.05
CA THR A 193 -6.04 -8.99 -6.82
C THR A 193 -4.75 -8.22 -7.07
N ILE A 194 -4.46 -7.24 -6.23
CA ILE A 194 -3.18 -6.51 -6.20
C ILE A 194 -2.44 -6.90 -4.93
N LEU A 195 -1.17 -7.26 -5.07
CA LEU A 195 -0.27 -7.55 -3.96
C LEU A 195 0.58 -6.31 -3.66
N PHE A 196 0.80 -6.05 -2.38
CA PHE A 196 1.64 -4.97 -1.89
C PHE A 196 2.71 -5.55 -0.98
N PHE A 197 3.94 -5.14 -1.14
CA PHE A 197 5.05 -5.38 -0.22
C PHE A 197 6.15 -4.37 -0.49
N HIS A 198 7.16 -4.29 0.38
CA HIS A 198 8.12 -3.20 0.32
C HIS A 198 9.23 -3.41 -0.72
N HIS A 199 9.90 -4.57 -0.70
CA HIS A 199 11.12 -4.81 -1.47
C HIS A 199 10.87 -5.08 -2.96
N ARG A 200 11.80 -4.64 -3.81
CA ARG A 200 11.66 -4.77 -5.27
C ARG A 200 11.68 -6.22 -5.72
N PRO A 201 10.67 -6.68 -6.49
CA PRO A 201 10.73 -7.99 -7.12
C PRO A 201 11.97 -8.14 -7.98
N GLN A 202 12.56 -9.35 -8.01
CA GLN A 202 13.72 -9.74 -8.83
C GLN A 202 15.04 -9.02 -8.49
N ILE A 203 15.06 -8.07 -7.55
CA ILE A 203 16.25 -7.31 -7.20
C ILE A 203 16.58 -7.49 -5.72
N ASP A 204 15.70 -7.04 -4.82
CA ASP A 204 15.94 -7.04 -3.37
C ASP A 204 15.08 -8.08 -2.64
N LEU A 205 14.00 -8.58 -3.24
CA LEU A 205 13.19 -9.66 -2.70
C LEU A 205 13.86 -11.01 -3.00
N LEU A 206 14.48 -11.63 -2.01
CA LEU A 206 15.33 -12.82 -2.17
C LEU A 206 14.57 -14.05 -2.69
N ASP A 207 13.28 -14.18 -2.37
CA ASP A 207 12.45 -15.29 -2.83
C ASP A 207 11.46 -14.90 -3.93
N SER A 208 11.81 -13.89 -4.70
CA SER A 208 10.99 -13.33 -5.78
C SER A 208 10.57 -14.38 -6.79
N GLN A 209 11.50 -15.24 -7.26
CA GLN A 209 11.16 -16.29 -8.24
C GLN A 209 10.08 -17.23 -7.67
N ARG A 210 10.20 -17.64 -6.40
CA ARG A 210 9.23 -18.52 -5.73
C ARG A 210 7.87 -17.84 -5.57
N LEU A 211 7.84 -16.52 -5.38
CA LEU A 211 6.60 -15.74 -5.37
C LEU A 211 5.95 -15.81 -6.76
N PHE A 212 6.71 -15.51 -7.83
CA PHE A 212 6.17 -15.52 -9.19
C PHE A 212 5.72 -16.91 -9.65
N ASP A 213 6.35 -17.97 -9.19
CA ASP A 213 5.91 -19.36 -9.46
C ASP A 213 4.49 -19.62 -8.88
N ILE A 214 4.13 -18.95 -7.78
CA ILE A 214 2.79 -19.03 -7.17
C ILE A 214 1.80 -18.14 -7.92
N ILE A 215 2.15 -16.87 -8.18
CA ILE A 215 1.16 -15.87 -8.62
C ILE A 215 0.98 -15.79 -10.13
N GLN A 216 1.99 -16.20 -10.91
CA GLN A 216 1.93 -16.13 -12.37
C GLN A 216 0.81 -17.03 -12.96
N PRO A 217 0.58 -18.27 -12.50
CA PRO A 217 -0.53 -19.09 -13.00
C PRO A 217 -1.91 -18.65 -12.50
N VAL A 218 -2.00 -17.71 -11.54
CA VAL A 218 -3.24 -17.25 -10.94
C VAL A 218 -3.73 -16.00 -11.66
N ALA A 219 -4.62 -16.16 -12.64
CA ALA A 219 -5.09 -15.08 -13.53
C ALA A 219 -5.65 -13.87 -12.79
N LYS A 220 -6.28 -14.04 -11.62
CA LYS A 220 -6.81 -12.93 -10.81
C LYS A 220 -5.74 -12.03 -10.19
N VAL A 221 -4.47 -12.45 -10.07
CA VAL A 221 -3.39 -11.56 -9.63
C VAL A 221 -2.96 -10.67 -10.79
N LYS A 222 -3.19 -9.38 -10.69
CA LYS A 222 -3.05 -8.39 -11.75
C LYS A 222 -1.80 -7.53 -11.63
N ALA A 223 -1.45 -7.17 -10.41
CA ALA A 223 -0.32 -6.28 -10.17
C ALA A 223 0.39 -6.57 -8.83
N VAL A 224 1.64 -6.14 -8.76
CA VAL A 224 2.47 -6.03 -7.56
C VAL A 224 2.88 -4.57 -7.41
N VAL A 225 2.62 -3.99 -6.23
CA VAL A 225 2.96 -2.62 -5.86
C VAL A 225 4.02 -2.65 -4.77
N TYR A 226 5.10 -1.89 -4.94
CA TYR A 226 6.24 -1.90 -4.03
C TYR A 226 6.94 -0.54 -3.95
N GLY A 227 7.88 -0.38 -3.00
CA GLY A 227 8.67 0.83 -2.78
C GLY A 227 10.16 0.58 -2.77
N HIS A 228 10.83 0.92 -1.65
CA HIS A 228 12.23 0.66 -1.33
C HIS A 228 13.26 1.40 -2.19
N SER A 229 13.04 1.51 -3.48
CA SER A 229 14.01 2.12 -4.40
C SER A 229 13.96 3.64 -4.44
N HIS A 230 12.94 4.26 -3.86
CA HIS A 230 12.62 5.68 -3.98
C HIS A 230 12.55 6.14 -5.45
N LYS A 231 12.02 5.28 -6.32
CA LYS A 231 11.82 5.56 -7.75
C LYS A 231 10.34 5.37 -8.08
N PHE A 232 9.84 6.20 -8.98
CA PHE A 232 8.51 6.02 -9.54
C PHE A 232 8.60 5.38 -10.91
N GLY A 233 7.74 4.39 -11.20
CA GLY A 233 7.70 3.78 -12.51
C GLY A 233 6.85 2.53 -12.60
N PHE A 234 6.61 2.12 -13.85
CA PHE A 234 5.81 0.97 -14.22
C PHE A 234 6.62 0.02 -15.08
N SER A 235 6.40 -1.25 -14.89
CA SER A 235 6.98 -2.34 -15.71
C SER A 235 6.06 -3.55 -15.65
N GLU A 236 6.44 -4.62 -16.33
CA GLU A 236 5.67 -5.85 -16.33
C GLU A 236 6.60 -7.05 -16.23
N TYR A 237 6.16 -8.10 -15.56
CA TYR A 237 6.81 -9.39 -15.53
C TYR A 237 5.80 -10.51 -15.65
N LYS A 238 5.92 -11.31 -16.72
CA LYS A 238 5.03 -12.45 -17.01
C LYS A 238 3.53 -12.08 -16.98
N GLY A 239 3.17 -10.94 -17.54
CA GLY A 239 1.79 -10.43 -17.58
C GLY A 239 1.29 -9.83 -16.28
N ILE A 240 2.11 -9.71 -15.24
CA ILE A 240 1.79 -9.06 -13.97
C ILE A 240 2.42 -7.66 -13.98
N HIS A 241 1.61 -6.62 -13.78
CA HIS A 241 2.11 -5.26 -13.68
C HIS A 241 2.93 -5.07 -12.41
N LEU A 242 4.07 -4.41 -12.54
CA LEU A 242 4.97 -4.05 -11.44
C LEU A 242 4.97 -2.54 -11.28
N ILE A 243 4.44 -2.05 -10.16
CA ILE A 243 4.25 -0.63 -9.88
C ILE A 243 5.20 -0.25 -8.75
N ASN A 244 6.23 0.54 -9.08
CA ASN A 244 7.16 1.08 -8.10
C ASN A 244 6.68 2.45 -7.65
N LEU A 245 6.37 2.58 -6.37
CA LEU A 245 5.87 3.83 -5.79
C LEU A 245 7.02 4.82 -5.53
N PRO A 246 6.77 6.12 -5.67
CA PRO A 246 7.69 7.14 -5.20
C PRO A 246 7.81 7.08 -3.68
N ALA A 247 8.93 7.52 -3.13
CA ALA A 247 9.02 7.74 -1.70
C ALA A 247 8.24 9.00 -1.30
N THR A 248 7.57 8.93 -0.16
CA THR A 248 6.92 10.10 0.45
C THR A 248 7.93 10.93 1.27
N GLY A 249 8.89 10.27 1.91
CA GLY A 249 9.85 10.91 2.80
C GLY A 249 10.94 11.72 2.09
N TYR A 250 11.65 11.09 1.18
CA TYR A 250 12.76 11.70 0.41
C TYR A 250 13.14 10.85 -0.81
N ASN A 251 13.83 11.43 -1.78
CA ASN A 251 14.36 10.71 -2.93
C ASN A 251 15.87 10.42 -2.81
N MET A 252 16.36 9.47 -3.60
CA MET A 252 17.79 9.16 -3.74
C MET A 252 18.44 9.92 -4.90
N SER A 253 17.65 10.49 -5.80
CA SER A 253 18.07 11.28 -6.96
C SER A 253 17.08 12.40 -7.21
N GLN A 254 17.56 13.60 -7.54
CA GLN A 254 16.73 14.76 -7.88
C GLN A 254 15.83 14.52 -9.12
N LYS A 255 16.14 13.51 -9.93
CA LYS A 255 15.33 13.08 -11.08
C LYS A 255 14.15 12.19 -10.68
N GLN A 256 13.93 11.95 -9.39
CA GLN A 256 12.84 11.14 -8.90
C GLN A 256 11.87 12.01 -8.08
N PRO A 257 10.55 11.85 -8.24
CA PRO A 257 9.57 12.57 -7.44
C PRO A 257 9.59 12.11 -5.98
N VAL A 258 9.14 12.98 -5.11
CA VAL A 258 8.72 12.69 -3.74
C VAL A 258 7.24 12.97 -3.67
N GLY A 259 6.43 11.98 -3.23
CA GLY A 259 4.98 12.13 -3.27
C GLY A 259 4.22 10.83 -3.03
N TRP A 260 3.07 10.72 -3.66
CA TRP A 260 2.16 9.58 -3.55
C TRP A 260 1.40 9.33 -4.86
N VAL A 261 0.71 8.19 -4.97
CA VAL A 261 -0.05 7.80 -6.18
C VAL A 261 -1.52 7.65 -5.84
N GLU A 262 -2.38 8.37 -6.56
CA GLU A 262 -3.81 8.07 -6.59
C GLU A 262 -4.06 6.92 -7.57
N ALA A 263 -4.71 5.86 -7.13
CA ALA A 263 -5.12 4.72 -7.95
C ALA A 263 -6.65 4.67 -8.05
N ARG A 264 -7.17 4.69 -9.28
CA ARG A 264 -8.58 4.44 -9.60
C ARG A 264 -8.68 3.06 -10.20
N LEU A 265 -9.30 2.14 -9.48
CA LEU A 265 -9.27 0.72 -9.79
C LEU A 265 -10.65 0.22 -10.20
N THR A 266 -10.69 -0.58 -11.25
CA THR A 266 -11.87 -1.32 -11.72
C THR A 266 -11.54 -2.80 -11.87
N ASP A 267 -12.51 -3.63 -12.18
CA ASP A 267 -12.31 -5.05 -12.50
C ASP A 267 -11.48 -5.27 -13.78
N LYS A 268 -11.37 -4.26 -14.67
CA LYS A 268 -10.69 -4.33 -15.99
C LYS A 268 -9.32 -3.68 -16.02
N GLY A 269 -9.01 -2.81 -15.05
CA GLY A 269 -7.76 -2.05 -15.06
C GLY A 269 -7.69 -1.00 -13.98
N GLY A 270 -6.71 -0.11 -14.10
CA GLY A 270 -6.56 1.00 -13.18
C GLY A 270 -5.85 2.19 -13.81
N ASP A 271 -6.22 3.40 -13.36
CA ASP A 271 -5.52 4.65 -13.65
C ASP A 271 -4.70 5.04 -12.42
N PHE A 272 -3.42 5.33 -12.61
CA PHE A 272 -2.47 5.64 -11.54
C PHE A 272 -1.88 7.03 -11.77
N ALA A 273 -2.29 8.00 -10.96
CA ALA A 273 -1.86 9.39 -11.07
C ALA A 273 -0.85 9.73 -9.97
N LEU A 274 0.30 10.28 -10.36
CA LEU A 274 1.32 10.77 -9.44
C LEU A 274 0.93 12.14 -8.88
N HIS A 275 1.06 12.30 -7.57
CA HIS A 275 1.01 13.58 -6.86
C HIS A 275 2.38 13.88 -6.25
N ALA A 276 3.18 14.71 -6.92
CA ALA A 276 4.52 15.07 -6.51
C ALA A 276 4.53 16.32 -5.64
N ILE A 277 5.05 16.19 -4.40
CA ILE A 277 5.23 17.30 -3.47
C ILE A 277 6.68 17.84 -3.48
N GLY A 278 7.63 17.09 -4.06
CA GLY A 278 9.04 17.45 -4.09
C GLY A 278 9.85 16.60 -5.07
N GLY A 279 11.16 16.82 -5.13
CA GLY A 279 12.03 16.18 -6.11
C GLY A 279 11.71 16.61 -7.52
N ASP A 280 11.54 15.67 -8.42
CA ASP A 280 11.06 15.93 -9.79
C ASP A 280 9.55 16.28 -9.76
N ARG A 281 9.25 17.56 -9.71
CA ARG A 281 7.88 18.08 -9.73
C ARG A 281 7.32 18.25 -11.14
N GLU A 282 8.12 18.11 -12.18
CA GLU A 282 7.63 18.16 -13.57
C GLU A 282 6.81 16.92 -13.91
N SER A 283 7.03 15.83 -13.17
CA SER A 283 6.24 14.61 -13.29
C SER A 283 4.89 14.65 -12.54
N ASP A 284 4.56 15.74 -11.82
CA ASP A 284 3.27 15.87 -11.13
C ASP A 284 2.10 15.78 -12.10
N GLY A 285 1.07 15.00 -11.74
CA GLY A 285 -0.08 14.75 -12.61
C GLY A 285 0.15 13.70 -13.71
N CYS A 286 1.37 13.15 -13.86
CA CYS A 286 1.58 12.02 -14.76
C CYS A 286 0.66 10.86 -14.37
N CYS A 287 -0.06 10.32 -15.36
CA CYS A 287 -1.03 9.24 -15.18
C CYS A 287 -0.68 8.07 -16.12
N GLU A 288 -0.64 6.87 -15.56
CA GLU A 288 -0.49 5.63 -16.32
C GLU A 288 -1.77 4.81 -16.23
N ARG A 289 -2.24 4.33 -17.37
CA ARG A 289 -3.40 3.44 -17.46
C ARG A 289 -2.94 2.01 -17.70
N LEU A 290 -3.33 1.12 -16.80
CA LEU A 290 -3.03 -0.31 -16.88
C LEU A 290 -4.32 -1.09 -17.18
N VAL A 291 -4.22 -2.05 -18.10
CA VAL A 291 -5.29 -3.01 -18.40
C VAL A 291 -4.90 -4.35 -17.77
N TRP A 292 -5.82 -4.93 -17.00
CA TRP A 292 -5.53 -6.21 -16.36
C TRP A 292 -5.43 -7.34 -17.39
N ARG A 293 -4.47 -8.23 -17.19
CA ARG A 293 -4.41 -9.49 -17.94
C ARG A 293 -5.70 -10.29 -17.75
N SER A 294 -6.09 -11.06 -18.73
CA SER A 294 -7.18 -12.03 -18.68
C SER A 294 -6.86 -13.21 -17.76
#